data_2a18a8021a45619de38e402e3c45f240
#
_entry.id   2a18a8021a45619de38e402e3c45f240
#
_cell.length_a   1.000
_cell.length_b   1.000
_cell.length_c   1.000
_cell.angle_alpha   90.00
_cell.angle_beta   90.00
_cell.angle_gamma   90.00
#
_symmetry.space_group_name_H-M   'P 1'
#
loop_
_entity.id
_entity.type
_entity.pdbx_description
1 polymer ?
#
loop_
_entity_poly.entity_id
_entity_poly.type
_entity_poly.pdbx_seq_one_letter_code
_entity_poly.pdbx_strand_id
1 'polypeptide(L)'
;SESLYNYIKDNNWNVLGEPLPSESQAEIDFDKQEDFEFSFDVALAPEISLTLSDKDKIDYYRIDIDDDMVAKQKEALCNRFGVQQPVEEASEKDIVKGQFVELGENNTSKEGGISVESLLTPAYLKDETEKNKFVGKKVGDKVVFNPSVACGGNDTELAAMLHIGKENTADMKSDFEVEITSILGFKPAELGQELYDNAFGKDVVKTEEEFTAKVREMLAAQMQPESDYKFGLDARAALEAKVGEIELPDDLLRRWLVVTGEKRTAESVAEEYPKMVPDLKWQLIKEEIVRKYEVKVDDADMLEMAKKATRAQFAQYGMMNVPDDLLDKYASDMLKDKKIVSSIAERATEEKIIATIKSHVTLNEKNISVEDF
;
A
#
# COMPACT_ATOMS: atom_id res chain seq x y z
N SER A 1 -26.08 -35.32 -8.82
CA SER A 1 -25.30 -34.22 -8.27
C SER A 1 -26.06 -33.39 -7.25
N GLU A 2 -27.28 -32.93 -7.52
CA GLU A 2 -28.10 -32.16 -6.56
C GLU A 2 -28.44 -32.99 -5.31
N SER A 3 -28.78 -34.24 -5.48
CA SER A 3 -29.05 -35.18 -4.37
C SER A 3 -27.86 -35.36 -3.46
N LEU A 4 -26.65 -35.48 -4.00
CA LEU A 4 -25.43 -35.64 -3.23
C LEU A 4 -25.13 -34.34 -2.47
N TYR A 5 -25.29 -33.19 -3.11
CA TYR A 5 -25.10 -31.89 -2.47
C TYR A 5 -26.07 -31.70 -1.30
N ASN A 6 -27.35 -31.99 -1.51
CA ASN A 6 -28.35 -31.92 -0.45
C ASN A 6 -28.04 -32.88 0.70
N TYR A 7 -27.58 -34.09 0.40
CA TYR A 7 -27.20 -35.10 1.41
C TYR A 7 -26.02 -34.61 2.27
N ILE A 8 -24.98 -34.00 1.63
CA ILE A 8 -23.84 -33.41 2.33
C ILE A 8 -24.31 -32.29 3.26
N LYS A 9 -25.19 -31.41 2.76
CA LYS A 9 -25.73 -30.29 3.51
C LYS A 9 -26.60 -30.73 4.68
N ASP A 10 -27.50 -31.67 4.46
CA ASP A 10 -28.43 -32.18 5.49
C ASP A 10 -27.70 -32.91 6.63
N ASN A 11 -26.57 -33.51 6.32
CA ASN A 11 -25.72 -34.17 7.32
C ASN A 11 -24.66 -33.23 7.92
N ASN A 12 -24.64 -31.96 7.52
CA ASN A 12 -23.64 -30.95 7.96
C ASN A 12 -22.18 -31.45 7.79
N TRP A 13 -21.91 -32.13 6.70
CA TRP A 13 -20.55 -32.60 6.42
C TRP A 13 -19.69 -31.42 5.93
N ASN A 14 -18.52 -31.27 6.57
CA ASN A 14 -17.49 -30.34 6.07
C ASN A 14 -16.63 -31.07 5.04
N VAL A 15 -16.86 -30.80 3.77
CA VAL A 15 -16.20 -31.45 2.64
C VAL A 15 -15.07 -30.57 2.13
N LEU A 16 -13.89 -31.15 1.97
CA LEU A 16 -12.71 -30.53 1.36
C LEU A 16 -12.73 -30.78 -0.16
N GLY A 17 -12.65 -29.72 -0.93
CA GLY A 17 -12.79 -29.82 -2.38
C GLY A 17 -14.19 -30.23 -2.82
N GLU A 18 -14.28 -30.96 -3.91
CA GLU A 18 -15.52 -31.42 -4.49
C GLU A 18 -15.58 -32.97 -4.48
N PRO A 19 -16.78 -33.59 -4.36
CA PRO A 19 -16.92 -35.01 -4.54
C PRO A 19 -16.39 -35.48 -5.89
N LEU A 20 -15.61 -36.55 -5.89
CA LEU A 20 -15.11 -37.19 -7.10
C LEU A 20 -15.85 -38.50 -7.38
N PRO A 21 -16.06 -38.88 -8.65
CA PRO A 21 -16.51 -40.21 -8.98
C PRO A 21 -15.59 -41.25 -8.34
N SER A 22 -16.16 -42.28 -7.68
CA SER A 22 -15.36 -43.29 -7.00
C SER A 22 -14.57 -44.13 -8.01
N GLU A 23 -13.31 -44.41 -7.68
CA GLU A 23 -12.49 -45.36 -8.46
C GLU A 23 -13.03 -46.79 -8.41
N SER A 24 -13.85 -47.11 -7.39
CA SER A 24 -14.52 -48.37 -7.26
C SER A 24 -15.89 -48.46 -7.94
N GLN A 25 -16.26 -47.38 -8.71
CA GLN A 25 -17.51 -47.35 -9.46
C GLN A 25 -17.60 -48.55 -10.40
N ALA A 26 -18.65 -49.32 -10.26
CA ALA A 26 -18.94 -50.42 -11.18
C ALA A 26 -19.26 -49.85 -12.58
N GLU A 27 -18.93 -50.61 -13.59
CA GLU A 27 -19.27 -50.24 -14.96
C GLU A 27 -20.79 -50.18 -15.14
N ILE A 28 -21.27 -49.04 -15.64
CA ILE A 28 -22.70 -48.80 -15.84
C ILE A 28 -23.04 -49.10 -17.30
N ASP A 29 -23.94 -50.06 -17.49
CA ASP A 29 -24.48 -50.41 -18.80
C ASP A 29 -25.84 -49.74 -18.96
N PHE A 30 -25.88 -48.62 -19.65
CA PHE A 30 -27.10 -47.83 -19.88
C PHE A 30 -28.15 -48.54 -20.75
N ASP A 31 -27.75 -49.57 -21.47
CA ASP A 31 -28.66 -50.31 -22.36
C ASP A 31 -29.36 -51.49 -21.65
N LYS A 32 -28.81 -51.98 -20.50
CA LYS A 32 -29.28 -53.17 -19.80
C LYS A 32 -29.80 -52.93 -18.38
N GLN A 33 -29.55 -51.72 -17.85
CA GLN A 33 -29.94 -51.39 -16.49
C GLN A 33 -31.12 -50.43 -16.50
N GLU A 34 -32.12 -50.63 -15.65
CA GLU A 34 -33.22 -49.69 -15.41
C GLU A 34 -32.92 -48.73 -14.27
N ASP A 35 -32.13 -49.19 -13.28
CA ASP A 35 -31.66 -48.37 -12.15
C ASP A 35 -30.15 -48.19 -12.21
N PHE A 36 -29.70 -46.99 -11.97
CA PHE A 36 -28.27 -46.60 -12.00
C PHE A 36 -27.78 -46.20 -10.62
N GLU A 37 -26.67 -46.80 -10.19
CA GLU A 37 -25.98 -46.51 -8.94
C GLU A 37 -24.68 -45.75 -9.26
N PHE A 38 -24.52 -44.54 -8.68
CA PHE A 38 -23.33 -43.75 -8.80
C PHE A 38 -22.65 -43.62 -7.43
N SER A 39 -21.38 -43.97 -7.38
CA SER A 39 -20.56 -43.87 -6.18
C SER A 39 -19.62 -42.68 -6.26
N PHE A 40 -19.53 -41.93 -5.17
CA PHE A 40 -18.66 -40.78 -5.05
C PHE A 40 -17.75 -40.88 -3.84
N ASP A 41 -16.51 -40.46 -4.00
CA ASP A 41 -15.57 -40.30 -2.90
C ASP A 41 -15.61 -38.86 -2.42
N VAL A 42 -15.75 -38.67 -1.11
CA VAL A 42 -15.90 -37.37 -0.46
C VAL A 42 -14.81 -37.21 0.59
N ALA A 43 -14.00 -36.17 0.46
CA ALA A 43 -12.97 -35.83 1.42
C ALA A 43 -13.58 -35.04 2.59
N LEU A 44 -13.68 -35.68 3.75
CA LEU A 44 -14.18 -35.00 4.95
C LEU A 44 -13.05 -34.28 5.68
N ALA A 45 -13.32 -33.04 6.09
CA ALA A 45 -12.42 -32.31 6.97
C ALA A 45 -12.32 -32.99 8.33
N PRO A 46 -11.13 -33.07 8.94
CA PRO A 46 -10.99 -33.50 10.31
C PRO A 46 -11.67 -32.54 11.26
N GLU A 47 -12.16 -33.02 12.39
CA GLU A 47 -12.65 -32.15 13.46
C GLU A 47 -11.48 -31.44 14.13
N ILE A 48 -11.57 -30.11 14.23
CA ILE A 48 -10.63 -29.29 14.95
C ILE A 48 -11.20 -28.98 16.34
N SER A 49 -10.52 -29.44 17.38
CA SER A 49 -10.87 -29.12 18.76
C SER A 49 -9.97 -27.98 19.24
N LEU A 50 -10.53 -26.78 19.32
CA LEU A 50 -9.80 -25.59 19.72
C LEU A 50 -10.64 -24.75 20.70
N THR A 51 -10.08 -24.47 21.85
CA THR A 51 -10.64 -23.50 22.81
C THR A 51 -9.56 -22.45 23.15
N LEU A 52 -9.86 -21.20 22.88
CA LEU A 52 -9.01 -20.08 23.24
C LEU A 52 -9.23 -19.75 24.73
N SER A 53 -8.17 -19.42 25.45
CA SER A 53 -8.25 -19.02 26.84
C SER A 53 -7.14 -18.03 27.22
N ASP A 54 -7.23 -17.47 28.42
CA ASP A 54 -6.20 -16.61 29.00
C ASP A 54 -4.87 -17.35 29.29
N LYS A 55 -4.86 -18.67 29.22
CA LYS A 55 -3.64 -19.50 29.31
C LYS A 55 -2.86 -19.51 28.01
N ASP A 56 -3.49 -19.17 26.90
CA ASP A 56 -2.83 -19.01 25.61
C ASP A 56 -2.13 -17.63 25.60
N LYS A 57 -0.81 -17.66 25.63
CA LYS A 57 0.02 -16.44 25.64
C LYS A 57 0.64 -16.24 24.26
N ILE A 58 0.35 -15.10 23.65
CA ILE A 58 0.88 -14.74 22.32
C ILE A 58 1.58 -13.40 22.45
N ASP A 59 2.77 -13.29 21.89
CA ASP A 59 3.52 -12.04 21.89
C ASP A 59 2.78 -10.96 21.07
N TYR A 60 2.73 -9.76 21.61
CA TYR A 60 2.28 -8.57 20.92
C TYR A 60 3.34 -7.50 20.99
N TYR A 61 3.89 -7.14 19.84
CA TYR A 61 4.98 -6.18 19.75
C TYR A 61 4.43 -4.76 19.59
N ARG A 62 4.84 -3.89 20.51
CA ARG A 62 4.64 -2.44 20.39
C ARG A 62 5.93 -1.82 19.90
N ILE A 63 5.87 -1.20 18.74
CA ILE A 63 7.02 -0.53 18.14
C ILE A 63 7.23 0.80 18.87
N ASP A 64 8.38 0.98 19.47
CA ASP A 64 8.74 2.20 20.19
C ASP A 64 8.95 3.36 19.23
N ILE A 65 8.32 4.47 19.54
CA ILE A 65 8.48 5.74 18.83
C ILE A 65 9.55 6.55 19.58
N ASP A 66 10.75 6.59 19.04
CA ASP A 66 11.85 7.34 19.63
C ASP A 66 11.82 8.84 19.27
N ASP A 67 12.66 9.63 19.93
CA ASP A 67 12.70 11.08 19.74
C ASP A 67 13.23 11.47 18.35
N ASP A 68 14.07 10.66 17.72
CA ASP A 68 14.58 10.90 16.37
C ASP A 68 13.47 10.75 15.33
N MET A 69 12.62 9.73 15.46
CA MET A 69 11.44 9.55 14.63
C MET A 69 10.49 10.74 14.76
N VAL A 70 10.28 11.23 15.96
CA VAL A 70 9.43 12.40 16.22
C VAL A 70 10.02 13.65 15.59
N ALA A 71 11.32 13.87 15.74
CA ALA A 71 12.02 15.02 15.14
C ALA A 71 11.94 15.00 13.61
N LYS A 72 12.17 13.86 12.98
CA LYS A 72 12.06 13.69 11.53
C LYS A 72 10.63 13.93 11.04
N GLN A 73 9.63 13.48 11.76
CA GLN A 73 8.24 13.69 11.40
C GLN A 73 7.81 15.16 11.57
N LYS A 74 8.28 15.84 12.62
CA LYS A 74 8.08 17.28 12.75
C LYS A 74 8.70 18.06 11.59
N GLU A 75 9.92 17.71 11.21
CA GLU A 75 10.59 18.31 10.03
C GLU A 75 9.81 18.03 8.74
N ALA A 76 9.32 16.81 8.55
CA ALA A 76 8.50 16.45 7.40
C ALA A 76 7.20 17.27 7.34
N LEU A 77 6.54 17.51 8.48
CA LEU A 77 5.36 18.35 8.56
C LEU A 77 5.69 19.83 8.27
N CYS A 78 6.79 20.35 8.81
CA CYS A 78 7.27 21.69 8.49
C CYS A 78 7.52 21.84 6.97
N ASN A 79 8.16 20.87 6.36
CA ASN A 79 8.41 20.86 4.92
C ASN A 79 7.12 20.75 4.11
N ARG A 80 6.19 19.91 4.54
CA ARG A 80 4.90 19.71 3.86
C ARG A 80 4.06 20.98 3.81
N PHE A 81 4.03 21.74 4.89
CA PHE A 81 3.26 22.98 5.03
C PHE A 81 4.10 24.25 4.81
N GLY A 82 5.32 24.09 4.31
CA GLY A 82 6.14 25.20 3.88
C GLY A 82 5.59 25.90 2.64
N VAL A 83 6.10 27.07 2.36
CA VAL A 83 5.65 27.91 1.25
C VAL A 83 6.81 28.38 0.40
N GLN A 84 6.55 28.63 -0.86
CA GLN A 84 7.45 29.36 -1.73
C GLN A 84 7.29 30.86 -1.45
N GLN A 85 8.40 31.55 -1.20
CA GLN A 85 8.39 32.98 -0.92
C GLN A 85 9.52 33.67 -1.68
N PRO A 86 9.39 34.98 -1.98
CA PRO A 86 10.48 35.77 -2.57
C PRO A 86 11.71 35.75 -1.65
N VAL A 87 12.87 35.52 -2.26
CA VAL A 87 14.19 35.65 -1.62
C VAL A 87 15.07 36.57 -2.40
N GLU A 88 16.07 37.17 -1.74
CA GLU A 88 16.94 38.16 -2.37
C GLU A 88 18.06 37.54 -3.20
N GLU A 89 18.55 36.36 -2.79
CA GLU A 89 19.70 35.71 -3.39
C GLU A 89 19.37 34.22 -3.67
N ALA A 90 19.72 33.76 -4.86
CA ALA A 90 19.42 32.42 -5.31
C ALA A 90 20.35 31.37 -4.68
N SER A 91 19.76 30.33 -4.12
CA SER A 91 20.42 29.07 -3.81
C SER A 91 20.21 28.03 -4.92
N GLU A 92 20.87 26.88 -4.81
CA GLU A 92 20.71 25.80 -5.80
C GLU A 92 19.26 25.32 -5.94
N LYS A 93 18.50 25.36 -4.85
CA LYS A 93 17.13 24.80 -4.78
C LYS A 93 16.04 25.80 -5.09
N ASP A 94 16.37 27.04 -5.28
CA ASP A 94 15.41 28.11 -5.51
C ASP A 94 14.95 28.15 -6.98
N ILE A 95 13.75 28.69 -7.19
CA ILE A 95 13.21 28.91 -8.52
C ILE A 95 13.65 30.31 -8.98
N VAL A 96 14.45 30.34 -10.01
CA VAL A 96 14.91 31.62 -10.66
C VAL A 96 14.01 31.87 -11.86
N LYS A 97 13.29 33.00 -11.83
CA LYS A 97 12.47 33.48 -12.93
C LYS A 97 13.15 34.67 -13.59
N GLY A 98 13.03 34.75 -14.90
CA GLY A 98 13.62 35.87 -15.61
C GLY A 98 13.20 35.93 -17.08
N GLN A 99 13.66 36.97 -17.73
CA GLN A 99 13.56 37.13 -19.17
C GLN A 99 14.78 36.49 -19.83
N PHE A 100 14.54 35.45 -20.62
CA PHE A 100 15.55 34.69 -21.36
C PHE A 100 15.63 35.28 -22.77
N VAL A 101 16.79 35.79 -23.14
CA VAL A 101 17.03 36.40 -24.45
C VAL A 101 18.16 35.70 -25.17
N GLU A 102 17.88 35.19 -26.36
CA GLU A 102 18.87 34.52 -27.21
C GLU A 102 19.95 35.55 -27.66
N LEU A 103 21.21 35.15 -27.50
CA LEU A 103 22.36 35.95 -27.90
C LEU A 103 22.88 35.50 -29.26
N GLY A 104 23.23 36.49 -30.05
CA GLY A 104 23.96 36.33 -31.31
C GLY A 104 25.46 36.55 -31.14
N GLU A 105 26.13 36.95 -32.22
CA GLU A 105 27.55 37.25 -32.21
C GLU A 105 27.87 38.44 -31.25
N ASN A 106 29.00 38.35 -30.58
CA ASN A 106 29.47 39.34 -29.59
C ASN A 106 28.58 39.53 -28.35
N ASN A 107 27.82 38.47 -27.96
CA ASN A 107 26.91 38.52 -26.81
C ASN A 107 25.88 39.65 -26.86
N THR A 108 25.44 40.01 -28.03
CA THR A 108 24.33 40.94 -28.24
C THR A 108 23.04 40.18 -28.49
N SER A 109 21.89 40.79 -28.19
CA SER A 109 20.59 40.21 -28.50
C SER A 109 20.50 39.84 -29.97
N LYS A 110 20.11 38.57 -30.25
CA LYS A 110 19.96 38.06 -31.62
C LYS A 110 18.72 38.63 -32.28
N GLU A 111 18.86 39.25 -33.43
CA GLU A 111 17.70 39.75 -34.18
C GLU A 111 16.81 38.60 -34.63
N GLY A 112 15.52 38.65 -34.31
CA GLY A 112 14.58 37.57 -34.56
C GLY A 112 14.79 36.31 -33.68
N GLY A 113 15.68 36.40 -32.69
CA GLY A 113 15.93 35.31 -31.73
C GLY A 113 14.83 35.16 -30.68
N ILE A 114 14.98 34.16 -29.83
CA ILE A 114 14.04 33.87 -28.76
C ILE A 114 14.16 34.91 -27.66
N SER A 115 13.00 35.42 -27.21
CA SER A 115 12.90 36.25 -26.03
C SER A 115 11.64 35.81 -25.27
N VAL A 116 11.82 35.16 -24.11
CA VAL A 116 10.74 34.53 -23.38
C VAL A 116 10.92 34.70 -21.88
N GLU A 117 9.82 34.94 -21.19
CA GLU A 117 9.79 34.81 -19.72
C GLU A 117 9.74 33.35 -19.35
N SER A 118 10.70 32.89 -18.55
CA SER A 118 10.82 31.49 -18.15
C SER A 118 11.41 31.36 -16.76
N LEU A 119 11.59 30.13 -16.33
CA LEU A 119 12.14 29.81 -15.03
C LEU A 119 13.07 28.58 -15.11
N LEU A 120 13.97 28.52 -14.15
CA LEU A 120 14.80 27.34 -13.90
C LEU A 120 15.08 27.17 -12.41
N THR A 121 15.45 25.98 -12.02
CA THR A 121 16.00 25.68 -10.69
C THR A 121 17.43 25.18 -10.89
N PRO A 122 18.46 25.85 -10.36
CA PRO A 122 19.86 25.49 -10.61
C PRO A 122 20.17 24.03 -10.31
N ALA A 123 19.61 23.45 -9.22
CA ALA A 123 19.83 22.06 -8.84
C ALA A 123 19.40 21.03 -9.89
N TYR A 124 18.50 21.39 -10.82
CA TYR A 124 18.05 20.49 -11.89
C TYR A 124 18.87 20.59 -13.16
N LEU A 125 19.74 21.58 -13.27
CA LEU A 125 20.67 21.69 -14.38
C LEU A 125 21.72 20.59 -14.32
N LYS A 126 22.03 20.00 -15.47
CA LYS A 126 22.93 18.83 -15.57
C LYS A 126 24.41 19.21 -15.58
N ASP A 127 24.72 20.42 -16.03
CA ASP A 127 26.10 20.94 -16.09
C ASP A 127 26.40 21.80 -14.88
N GLU A 128 27.42 21.43 -14.12
CA GLU A 128 27.82 22.14 -12.89
C GLU A 128 28.30 23.56 -13.14
N THR A 129 28.94 23.84 -14.27
CA THR A 129 29.43 25.18 -14.62
C THR A 129 28.24 26.09 -14.90
N GLU A 130 27.28 25.62 -15.68
CA GLU A 130 26.06 26.39 -15.98
C GLU A 130 25.20 26.61 -14.73
N LYS A 131 25.06 25.60 -13.89
CA LYS A 131 24.37 25.66 -12.59
C LYS A 131 24.96 26.77 -11.70
N ASN A 132 26.26 26.77 -11.54
CA ASN A 132 26.95 27.68 -10.61
C ASN A 132 26.90 29.14 -11.07
N LYS A 133 26.55 29.43 -12.31
CA LYS A 133 26.32 30.79 -12.79
C LYS A 133 25.12 31.48 -12.13
N PHE A 134 24.15 30.71 -11.66
CA PHE A 134 22.91 31.21 -11.03
C PHE A 134 22.99 31.31 -9.52
N VAL A 135 23.82 30.47 -8.88
CA VAL A 135 23.95 30.42 -7.41
C VAL A 135 24.58 31.73 -6.93
N GLY A 136 23.96 32.34 -5.90
CA GLY A 136 24.41 33.63 -5.33
C GLY A 136 23.97 34.85 -6.15
N LYS A 137 23.19 34.67 -7.21
CA LYS A 137 22.66 35.80 -8.00
C LYS A 137 21.43 36.41 -7.36
N LYS A 138 21.19 37.67 -7.63
CA LYS A 138 20.11 38.49 -7.06
C LYS A 138 19.12 38.93 -8.13
N VAL A 139 17.96 39.34 -7.69
CA VAL A 139 16.97 39.99 -8.58
C VAL A 139 17.60 41.22 -9.25
N GLY A 140 17.44 41.31 -10.57
CA GLY A 140 18.06 42.35 -11.41
C GLY A 140 19.41 41.94 -12.01
N ASP A 141 20.05 40.88 -11.54
CA ASP A 141 21.29 40.38 -12.13
C ASP A 141 21.03 39.80 -13.52
N LYS A 142 22.03 39.86 -14.36
CA LYS A 142 22.06 39.27 -15.69
C LYS A 142 23.06 38.13 -15.72
N VAL A 143 22.61 36.97 -16.20
CA VAL A 143 23.40 35.76 -16.27
C VAL A 143 23.43 35.27 -17.70
N VAL A 144 24.63 35.09 -18.25
CA VAL A 144 24.83 34.47 -19.57
C VAL A 144 25.11 32.98 -19.38
N PHE A 145 24.29 32.14 -19.96
CA PHE A 145 24.44 30.67 -19.88
C PHE A 145 24.03 29.99 -21.18
N ASN A 146 24.41 28.73 -21.34
CA ASN A 146 24.00 27.92 -22.49
C ASN A 146 22.90 26.92 -22.07
N PRO A 147 21.64 27.14 -22.46
CA PRO A 147 20.56 26.22 -22.08
C PRO A 147 20.74 24.79 -22.57
N SER A 148 21.28 24.58 -23.76
CA SER A 148 21.51 23.24 -24.32
C SER A 148 22.54 22.48 -23.47
N VAL A 149 23.64 23.12 -23.08
CA VAL A 149 24.63 22.55 -22.17
C VAL A 149 24.04 22.30 -20.78
N ALA A 150 23.33 23.30 -20.27
CA ALA A 150 22.68 23.21 -18.96
C ALA A 150 21.68 22.04 -18.84
N CYS A 151 20.92 21.77 -19.89
CA CYS A 151 20.00 20.64 -19.96
C CYS A 151 20.68 19.29 -20.27
N GLY A 152 21.99 19.26 -20.50
CA GLY A 152 22.74 18.04 -20.78
C GLY A 152 22.25 17.24 -21.99
N GLY A 153 21.71 17.94 -23.00
CA GLY A 153 21.16 17.35 -24.22
C GLY A 153 19.73 16.78 -24.07
N ASN A 154 19.04 17.10 -22.97
CA ASN A 154 17.63 16.71 -22.81
C ASN A 154 16.72 17.67 -23.58
N ASP A 155 16.24 17.23 -24.74
CA ASP A 155 15.39 18.04 -25.63
C ASP A 155 14.06 18.45 -24.99
N THR A 156 13.51 17.65 -24.14
CA THR A 156 12.23 17.94 -23.44
C THR A 156 12.39 19.07 -22.42
N GLU A 157 13.47 19.03 -21.65
CA GLU A 157 13.79 20.09 -20.68
C GLU A 157 14.14 21.42 -21.39
N LEU A 158 14.93 21.33 -22.45
CA LEU A 158 15.31 22.50 -23.25
C LEU A 158 14.10 23.15 -23.92
N ALA A 159 13.23 22.36 -24.54
CA ALA A 159 12.01 22.85 -25.16
C ALA A 159 11.08 23.54 -24.15
N ALA A 160 10.92 22.95 -22.99
CA ALA A 160 10.12 23.53 -21.90
C ALA A 160 10.72 24.83 -21.36
N MET A 161 12.03 24.88 -21.18
CA MET A 161 12.75 26.08 -20.66
C MET A 161 12.64 27.26 -21.63
N LEU A 162 12.77 27.01 -22.92
CA LEU A 162 12.78 28.04 -23.94
C LEU A 162 11.42 28.31 -24.59
N HIS A 163 10.39 27.56 -24.19
CA HIS A 163 9.04 27.58 -24.77
C HIS A 163 9.03 27.37 -26.29
N ILE A 164 9.84 26.43 -26.76
CA ILE A 164 9.95 26.06 -28.18
C ILE A 164 9.44 24.64 -28.42
N GLY A 165 9.14 24.33 -29.68
CA GLY A 165 8.84 22.96 -30.09
C GLY A 165 10.06 22.05 -29.95
N LYS A 166 9.84 20.79 -29.62
CA LYS A 166 10.90 19.80 -29.45
C LYS A 166 11.71 19.58 -30.74
N GLU A 167 11.08 19.79 -31.89
CA GLU A 167 11.70 19.74 -33.21
C GLU A 167 12.74 20.83 -33.44
N ASN A 168 12.69 21.92 -32.67
CA ASN A 168 13.59 23.06 -32.79
C ASN A 168 14.79 23.02 -31.83
N THR A 169 14.89 21.99 -30.99
CA THR A 169 15.96 21.89 -29.97
C THR A 169 17.30 21.47 -30.54
N ALA A 170 17.32 20.70 -31.64
CA ALA A 170 18.54 20.16 -32.23
C ALA A 170 19.54 21.25 -32.66
N ASP A 171 19.04 22.36 -33.19
CA ASP A 171 19.83 23.46 -33.67
C ASP A 171 20.03 24.61 -32.61
N MET A 172 19.45 24.41 -31.44
CA MET A 172 19.52 25.39 -30.36
C MET A 172 20.82 25.26 -29.57
N LYS A 173 21.85 25.94 -30.02
CA LYS A 173 23.21 25.94 -29.44
C LYS A 173 23.62 27.33 -28.90
N SER A 174 22.77 28.31 -29.06
CA SER A 174 23.06 29.71 -28.67
C SER A 174 23.14 29.86 -27.16
N ASP A 175 23.94 30.81 -26.73
CA ASP A 175 23.90 31.35 -25.37
C ASP A 175 22.68 32.26 -25.19
N PHE A 176 22.22 32.36 -23.94
CA PHE A 176 21.12 33.20 -23.53
C PHE A 176 21.56 34.10 -22.39
N GLU A 177 21.07 35.34 -22.38
CA GLU A 177 21.12 36.21 -21.22
C GLU A 177 19.80 36.11 -20.45
N VAL A 178 19.89 35.82 -19.16
CA VAL A 178 18.73 35.83 -18.25
C VAL A 178 18.81 37.05 -17.37
N GLU A 179 17.85 37.95 -17.49
CA GLU A 179 17.64 39.01 -16.51
C GLU A 179 16.68 38.47 -15.42
N ILE A 180 17.20 38.36 -14.23
CA ILE A 180 16.45 37.72 -13.10
C ILE A 180 15.41 38.74 -12.61
N THR A 181 14.13 38.34 -12.72
CA THR A 181 13.00 39.19 -12.32
C THR A 181 12.44 38.80 -10.96
N SER A 182 12.54 37.55 -10.58
CA SER A 182 12.20 37.09 -9.23
C SER A 182 12.92 35.79 -8.87
N ILE A 183 13.12 35.60 -7.58
CA ILE A 183 13.68 34.37 -7.02
C ILE A 183 12.71 33.89 -5.93
N LEU A 184 12.25 32.65 -6.03
CA LEU A 184 11.37 32.03 -5.05
C LEU A 184 12.13 30.94 -4.34
N GLY A 185 12.31 31.10 -3.04
CA GLY A 185 12.88 30.09 -2.16
C GLY A 185 11.81 29.37 -1.37
N PHE A 186 12.04 28.08 -1.08
CA PHE A 186 11.18 27.31 -0.21
C PHE A 186 11.52 27.62 1.25
N LYS A 187 10.52 28.00 2.04
CA LYS A 187 10.64 28.16 3.48
C LYS A 187 9.76 27.10 4.17
N PRO A 188 10.35 26.18 4.96
CA PRO A 188 9.59 25.30 5.82
C PRO A 188 8.70 26.09 6.77
N ALA A 189 7.52 25.56 7.11
CA ALA A 189 6.67 26.17 8.14
C ALA A 189 7.39 26.19 9.48
N GLU A 190 7.16 27.26 10.24
CA GLU A 190 7.66 27.37 11.61
C GLU A 190 6.71 26.66 12.58
N LEU A 191 7.25 26.17 13.70
CA LEU A 191 6.44 25.62 14.79
C LEU A 191 5.55 26.73 15.34
N GLY A 192 4.25 26.53 15.32
CA GLY A 192 3.27 27.51 15.75
C GLY A 192 1.85 27.12 15.38
N GLN A 193 0.88 27.93 15.77
CA GLN A 193 -0.55 27.61 15.64
C GLN A 193 -0.96 27.30 14.19
N GLU A 194 -0.41 28.02 13.21
CA GLU A 194 -0.73 27.79 11.81
C GLU A 194 -0.32 26.40 11.34
N LEU A 195 0.88 25.93 11.70
CA LEU A 195 1.33 24.58 11.41
C LEU A 195 0.47 23.53 12.14
N TYR A 196 0.14 23.78 13.41
CA TYR A 196 -0.65 22.86 14.20
C TYR A 196 -2.05 22.70 13.61
N ASP A 197 -2.68 23.78 13.20
CA ASP A 197 -4.01 23.79 12.58
C ASP A 197 -4.00 23.10 11.21
N ASN A 198 -2.97 23.32 10.43
CA ASN A 198 -2.81 22.68 9.11
C ASN A 198 -2.54 21.17 9.23
N ALA A 199 -1.79 20.75 10.25
CA ALA A 199 -1.43 19.36 10.43
C ALA A 199 -2.55 18.52 11.05
N PHE A 200 -3.25 19.05 12.04
CA PHE A 200 -4.18 18.28 12.90
C PHE A 200 -5.59 18.86 12.96
N GLY A 201 -5.85 19.97 12.34
CA GLY A 201 -7.13 20.67 12.38
C GLY A 201 -7.14 21.85 13.34
N LYS A 202 -8.04 22.79 13.06
CA LYS A 202 -8.13 24.07 13.79
C LYS A 202 -8.38 23.85 15.28
N ASP A 203 -7.56 24.51 16.09
CA ASP A 203 -7.65 24.53 17.57
C ASP A 203 -7.52 23.14 18.26
N VAL A 204 -7.12 22.11 17.55
CA VAL A 204 -6.90 20.76 18.13
C VAL A 204 -5.63 20.72 18.99
N VAL A 205 -4.57 21.37 18.52
CA VAL A 205 -3.26 21.46 19.17
C VAL A 205 -2.94 22.93 19.42
N LYS A 206 -2.49 23.27 20.63
CA LYS A 206 -2.23 24.67 21.03
C LYS A 206 -0.80 24.93 21.52
N THR A 207 -0.09 23.88 21.93
CA THR A 207 1.28 24.00 22.41
C THR A 207 2.22 23.07 21.65
N GLU A 208 3.52 23.30 21.76
CA GLU A 208 4.53 22.43 21.16
C GLU A 208 4.53 21.04 21.80
N GLU A 209 4.26 20.96 23.10
CA GLU A 209 4.13 19.70 23.82
C GLU A 209 2.95 18.88 23.30
N GLU A 210 1.80 19.51 23.10
CA GLU A 210 0.62 18.85 22.50
C GLU A 210 0.90 18.43 21.05
N PHE A 211 1.64 19.26 20.30
CA PHE A 211 2.05 18.93 18.93
C PHE A 211 2.97 17.71 18.91
N THR A 212 3.96 17.67 19.80
CA THR A 212 4.87 16.52 19.95
C THR A 212 4.10 15.25 20.31
N ALA A 213 3.16 15.34 21.26
CA ALA A 213 2.32 14.22 21.64
C ALA A 213 1.45 13.71 20.49
N LYS A 214 0.87 14.62 19.70
CA LYS A 214 0.07 14.28 18.52
C LYS A 214 0.90 13.65 17.40
N VAL A 215 2.12 14.13 17.17
CA VAL A 215 3.06 13.52 16.21
C VAL A 215 3.41 12.10 16.65
N ARG A 216 3.69 11.90 17.94
CA ARG A 216 3.99 10.57 18.50
C ARG A 216 2.80 9.63 18.38
N GLU A 217 1.59 10.09 18.67
CA GLU A 217 0.34 9.35 18.50
C GLU A 217 0.14 8.95 17.01
N MET A 218 0.36 9.88 16.10
CA MET A 218 0.25 9.61 14.65
C MET A 218 1.26 8.54 14.20
N LEU A 219 2.52 8.62 14.64
CA LEU A 219 3.54 7.62 14.31
C LEU A 219 3.18 6.25 14.89
N ALA A 220 2.70 6.20 16.14
CA ALA A 220 2.24 4.97 16.76
C ALA A 220 1.08 4.34 15.99
N ALA A 221 0.11 5.14 15.56
CA ALA A 221 -1.01 4.68 14.74
C ALA A 221 -0.56 4.16 13.36
N GLN A 222 0.46 4.75 12.76
CA GLN A 222 1.05 4.28 11.51
C GLN A 222 1.79 2.94 11.66
N MET A 223 2.35 2.66 12.84
CA MET A 223 3.08 1.42 13.12
C MET A 223 2.16 0.28 13.59
N GLN A 224 0.97 0.60 14.08
CA GLN A 224 0.05 -0.41 14.62
C GLN A 224 -0.33 -1.50 13.62
N PRO A 225 -0.59 -1.24 12.33
CA PRO A 225 -0.85 -2.30 11.36
C PRO A 225 0.26 -3.34 11.26
N GLU A 226 1.51 -2.93 11.39
CA GLU A 226 2.67 -3.84 11.40
C GLU A 226 2.64 -4.75 12.63
N SER A 227 2.38 -4.17 13.81
CA SER A 227 2.22 -4.93 15.04
C SER A 227 1.06 -5.93 14.96
N ASP A 228 -0.07 -5.53 14.40
CA ASP A 228 -1.25 -6.39 14.22
C ASP A 228 -0.99 -7.49 13.19
N TYR A 229 -0.27 -7.21 12.13
CA TYR A 229 0.16 -8.21 11.14
C TYR A 229 1.08 -9.26 11.77
N LYS A 230 2.10 -8.81 12.51
CA LYS A 230 3.01 -9.72 13.23
C LYS A 230 2.23 -10.58 14.24
N PHE A 231 1.31 -9.98 14.99
CA PHE A 231 0.43 -10.73 15.89
C PHE A 231 -0.36 -11.80 15.15
N GLY A 232 -0.89 -11.51 13.97
CA GLY A 232 -1.60 -12.49 13.14
C GLY A 232 -0.73 -13.70 12.78
N LEU A 233 0.53 -13.46 12.41
CA LEU A 233 1.50 -14.54 12.13
C LEU A 233 1.80 -15.38 13.37
N ASP A 234 2.05 -14.73 14.51
CA ASP A 234 2.36 -15.42 15.77
C ASP A 234 1.15 -16.17 16.32
N ALA A 235 -0.06 -15.60 16.18
CA ALA A 235 -1.31 -16.27 16.53
C ALA A 235 -1.52 -17.54 15.68
N ARG A 236 -1.30 -17.46 14.37
CA ARG A 236 -1.34 -18.63 13.49
C ARG A 236 -0.39 -19.70 13.98
N ALA A 237 0.88 -19.37 14.19
CA ALA A 237 1.88 -20.34 14.65
C ALA A 237 1.51 -20.98 16.00
N ALA A 238 1.03 -20.16 16.95
CA ALA A 238 0.63 -20.64 18.27
C ALA A 238 -0.58 -21.58 18.21
N LEU A 239 -1.59 -21.26 17.40
CA LEU A 239 -2.79 -22.09 17.27
C LEU A 239 -2.55 -23.35 16.44
N GLU A 240 -1.71 -23.29 15.41
CA GLU A 240 -1.26 -24.48 14.68
C GLU A 240 -0.51 -25.45 15.60
N ALA A 241 0.37 -24.94 16.48
CA ALA A 241 1.06 -25.74 17.48
C ALA A 241 0.11 -26.31 18.53
N LYS A 242 -0.88 -25.53 19.00
CA LYS A 242 -1.88 -25.97 19.98
C LYS A 242 -2.78 -27.08 19.44
N VAL A 243 -3.21 -26.98 18.20
CA VAL A 243 -4.02 -27.99 17.52
C VAL A 243 -3.21 -29.29 17.27
N GLY A 244 -1.90 -29.14 17.02
CA GLY A 244 -1.02 -30.25 16.71
C GLY A 244 -1.24 -30.82 15.32
N GLU A 245 -0.89 -32.12 15.14
CA GLU A 245 -1.08 -32.80 13.86
C GLU A 245 -2.55 -33.10 13.60
N ILE A 246 -2.95 -32.97 12.34
CA ILE A 246 -4.29 -33.32 11.86
C ILE A 246 -4.20 -34.41 10.79
N GLU A 247 -5.18 -35.27 10.74
CA GLU A 247 -5.28 -36.32 9.71
C GLU A 247 -6.16 -35.83 8.56
N LEU A 248 -5.54 -35.56 7.41
CA LEU A 248 -6.21 -35.18 6.19
C LEU A 248 -6.41 -36.39 5.28
N PRO A 249 -7.48 -36.43 4.46
CA PRO A 249 -7.65 -37.44 3.43
C PRO A 249 -6.72 -37.18 2.24
N ASP A 250 -5.42 -37.31 2.47
CA ASP A 250 -4.36 -36.87 1.56
C ASP A 250 -4.46 -37.46 0.15
N ASP A 251 -4.74 -38.74 0.03
CA ASP A 251 -4.82 -39.40 -1.26
C ASP A 251 -5.97 -38.85 -2.11
N LEU A 252 -7.12 -38.63 -1.49
CA LEU A 252 -8.29 -38.07 -2.16
C LEU A 252 -8.08 -36.60 -2.54
N LEU A 253 -7.45 -35.83 -1.65
CA LEU A 253 -7.12 -34.43 -1.95
C LEU A 253 -6.11 -34.29 -3.07
N ARG A 254 -5.07 -35.11 -3.12
CA ARG A 254 -4.13 -35.15 -4.24
C ARG A 254 -4.81 -35.53 -5.55
N ARG A 255 -5.69 -36.52 -5.53
CA ARG A 255 -6.48 -36.92 -6.70
C ARG A 255 -7.39 -35.77 -7.16
N TRP A 256 -8.04 -35.10 -6.24
CA TRP A 256 -8.89 -33.94 -6.54
C TRP A 256 -8.08 -32.82 -7.21
N LEU A 257 -6.89 -32.50 -6.69
CA LEU A 257 -6.01 -31.48 -7.28
C LEU A 257 -5.59 -31.82 -8.71
N VAL A 258 -5.33 -33.09 -9.01
CA VAL A 258 -4.98 -33.53 -10.37
C VAL A 258 -6.20 -33.41 -11.30
N VAL A 259 -7.38 -33.84 -10.85
CA VAL A 259 -8.60 -33.86 -11.68
C VAL A 259 -9.10 -32.44 -11.97
N THR A 260 -9.01 -31.53 -11.01
CA THR A 260 -9.55 -30.18 -11.12
C THR A 260 -8.54 -29.14 -11.64
N GLY A 261 -7.25 -29.46 -11.64
CA GLY A 261 -6.19 -28.55 -12.09
C GLY A 261 -5.89 -28.67 -13.57
N GLU A 262 -6.09 -27.60 -14.34
CA GLU A 262 -5.92 -27.60 -15.80
C GLU A 262 -4.54 -28.06 -16.32
N LYS A 263 -3.48 -27.98 -15.49
CA LYS A 263 -2.09 -28.33 -15.86
C LYS A 263 -1.39 -29.14 -14.78
N ARG A 264 -2.11 -29.70 -13.82
CA ARG A 264 -1.54 -30.47 -12.72
C ARG A 264 -1.41 -31.94 -13.09
N THR A 265 -0.24 -32.49 -12.79
CA THR A 265 0.07 -33.91 -12.89
C THR A 265 0.23 -34.52 -11.50
N ALA A 266 0.25 -35.86 -11.41
CA ALA A 266 0.52 -36.52 -10.13
C ALA A 266 1.88 -36.11 -9.54
N GLU A 267 2.88 -35.88 -10.39
CA GLU A 267 4.22 -35.48 -9.98
C GLU A 267 4.22 -34.02 -9.46
N SER A 268 3.57 -33.08 -10.16
CA SER A 268 3.49 -31.68 -9.71
C SER A 268 2.70 -31.57 -8.40
N VAL A 269 1.63 -32.34 -8.25
CA VAL A 269 0.84 -32.38 -7.00
C VAL A 269 1.64 -32.99 -5.85
N ALA A 270 2.48 -33.99 -6.09
CA ALA A 270 3.34 -34.57 -5.07
C ALA A 270 4.32 -33.54 -4.46
N GLU A 271 4.77 -32.56 -5.26
CA GLU A 271 5.63 -31.47 -4.81
C GLU A 271 4.86 -30.31 -4.17
N GLU A 272 3.68 -29.98 -4.69
CA GLU A 272 2.86 -28.84 -4.27
C GLU A 272 2.06 -29.13 -3.00
N TYR A 273 1.46 -30.31 -2.90
CA TYR A 273 0.54 -30.66 -1.82
C TYR A 273 1.12 -30.51 -0.41
N PRO A 274 2.35 -30.95 -0.12
CA PRO A 274 2.93 -30.76 1.21
C PRO A 274 3.06 -29.28 1.62
N LYS A 275 3.20 -28.37 0.63
CA LYS A 275 3.28 -26.93 0.84
C LYS A 275 1.91 -26.30 1.08
N MET A 276 0.85 -26.94 0.60
CA MET A 276 -0.54 -26.50 0.79
C MET A 276 -1.12 -26.93 2.14
N VAL A 277 -0.63 -28.01 2.72
CA VAL A 277 -1.15 -28.57 3.99
C VAL A 277 -1.17 -27.58 5.15
N PRO A 278 -0.11 -26.76 5.40
CA PRO A 278 -0.15 -25.74 6.46
C PRO A 278 -1.27 -24.72 6.25
N ASP A 279 -1.49 -24.26 5.03
CA ASP A 279 -2.55 -23.30 4.72
C ASP A 279 -3.94 -23.93 4.86
N LEU A 280 -4.11 -25.18 4.46
CA LEU A 280 -5.35 -25.92 4.67
C LEU A 280 -5.64 -26.11 6.17
N LYS A 281 -4.63 -26.47 6.95
CA LYS A 281 -4.76 -26.58 8.42
C LYS A 281 -5.18 -25.23 9.02
N TRP A 282 -4.54 -24.15 8.63
CA TRP A 282 -4.90 -22.81 9.10
C TRP A 282 -6.32 -22.42 8.71
N GLN A 283 -6.76 -22.76 7.50
CA GLN A 283 -8.13 -22.53 7.06
C GLN A 283 -9.14 -23.28 7.95
N LEU A 284 -8.89 -24.55 8.26
CA LEU A 284 -9.73 -25.32 9.15
C LEU A 284 -9.78 -24.76 10.59
N ILE A 285 -8.66 -24.25 11.09
CA ILE A 285 -8.59 -23.56 12.40
C ILE A 285 -9.46 -22.29 12.37
N LYS A 286 -9.37 -21.50 11.31
CA LYS A 286 -10.19 -20.28 11.15
C LYS A 286 -11.69 -20.62 11.10
N GLU A 287 -12.08 -21.64 10.36
CA GLU A 287 -13.47 -22.11 10.29
C GLU A 287 -13.99 -22.53 11.67
N GLU A 288 -13.20 -23.23 12.47
CA GLU A 288 -13.57 -23.58 13.85
C GLU A 288 -13.74 -22.34 14.74
N ILE A 289 -12.87 -21.35 14.62
CA ILE A 289 -13.00 -20.10 15.35
C ILE A 289 -14.28 -19.35 14.94
N VAL A 290 -14.55 -19.26 13.65
CA VAL A 290 -15.78 -18.64 13.13
C VAL A 290 -17.02 -19.32 13.69
N ARG A 291 -17.03 -20.65 13.67
CA ARG A 291 -18.14 -21.46 14.19
C ARG A 291 -18.33 -21.31 15.69
N LYS A 292 -17.25 -21.47 16.45
CA LYS A 292 -17.29 -21.55 17.92
C LYS A 292 -17.56 -20.19 18.56
N TYR A 293 -16.96 -19.14 18.04
CA TYR A 293 -17.08 -17.77 18.54
C TYR A 293 -18.11 -16.94 17.79
N GLU A 294 -18.87 -17.56 16.89
CA GLU A 294 -19.94 -16.91 16.11
C GLU A 294 -19.46 -15.64 15.38
N VAL A 295 -18.27 -15.70 14.80
CA VAL A 295 -17.70 -14.57 14.05
C VAL A 295 -18.56 -14.26 12.82
N LYS A 296 -19.11 -13.06 12.77
CA LYS A 296 -19.95 -12.59 11.67
C LYS A 296 -19.49 -11.22 11.20
N VAL A 297 -19.48 -11.05 9.89
CA VAL A 297 -19.20 -9.78 9.24
C VAL A 297 -20.53 -9.14 8.85
N ASP A 298 -20.81 -7.96 9.36
CA ASP A 298 -21.99 -7.18 9.04
C ASP A 298 -21.69 -6.05 8.04
N ASP A 299 -22.71 -5.29 7.67
CA ASP A 299 -22.56 -4.19 6.69
C ASP A 299 -21.62 -3.09 7.21
N ALA A 300 -21.57 -2.86 8.53
CA ALA A 300 -20.66 -1.90 9.13
C ALA A 300 -19.20 -2.35 9.02
N ASP A 301 -18.92 -3.63 9.26
CA ASP A 301 -17.60 -4.21 9.08
C ASP A 301 -17.14 -4.11 7.61
N MET A 302 -18.05 -4.38 6.68
CA MET A 302 -17.79 -4.26 5.25
C MET A 302 -17.44 -2.83 4.85
N LEU A 303 -18.20 -1.86 5.35
CA LEU A 303 -17.96 -0.45 5.08
C LEU A 303 -16.61 0.01 5.64
N GLU A 304 -16.29 -0.34 6.89
CA GLU A 304 -15.00 0.00 7.50
C GLU A 304 -13.81 -0.62 6.76
N MET A 305 -13.92 -1.87 6.33
CA MET A 305 -12.88 -2.50 5.53
C MET A 305 -12.72 -1.83 4.15
N ALA A 306 -13.83 -1.48 3.51
CA ALA A 306 -13.81 -0.73 2.26
C ALA A 306 -13.18 0.67 2.42
N LYS A 307 -13.44 1.36 3.53
CA LYS A 307 -12.78 2.63 3.89
C LYS A 307 -11.27 2.46 4.07
N LYS A 308 -10.83 1.41 4.77
CA LYS A 308 -9.40 1.10 4.92
C LYS A 308 -8.73 0.89 3.57
N ALA A 309 -9.35 0.13 2.68
CA ALA A 309 -8.85 -0.10 1.33
C ALA A 309 -8.78 1.22 0.53
N THR A 310 -9.80 2.05 0.64
CA THR A 310 -9.85 3.37 0.00
C THR A 310 -8.77 4.31 0.51
N ARG A 311 -8.56 4.39 1.84
CA ARG A 311 -7.46 5.18 2.43
C ARG A 311 -6.09 4.73 1.92
N ALA A 312 -5.85 3.42 1.87
CA ALA A 312 -4.60 2.88 1.34
C ALA A 312 -4.40 3.25 -0.14
N GLN A 313 -5.45 3.23 -0.94
CA GLN A 313 -5.40 3.64 -2.33
C GLN A 313 -5.09 5.13 -2.49
N PHE A 314 -5.77 6.00 -1.74
CA PHE A 314 -5.49 7.44 -1.77
C PHE A 314 -4.08 7.77 -1.27
N ALA A 315 -3.58 7.05 -0.26
CA ALA A 315 -2.23 7.22 0.26
C ALA A 315 -1.16 6.94 -0.80
N GLN A 316 -1.37 5.98 -1.70
CA GLN A 316 -0.47 5.71 -2.83
C GLN A 316 -0.36 6.91 -3.80
N TYR A 317 -1.40 7.75 -3.86
CA TYR A 317 -1.39 9.00 -4.63
C TYR A 317 -0.98 10.23 -3.80
N GLY A 318 -0.43 10.02 -2.60
CA GLY A 318 0.02 11.10 -1.71
C GLY A 318 -1.09 11.80 -0.93
N MET A 319 -2.32 11.31 -1.01
CA MET A 319 -3.48 11.88 -0.31
C MET A 319 -3.66 11.21 1.05
N MET A 320 -2.97 11.72 2.08
CA MET A 320 -2.99 11.15 3.42
C MET A 320 -4.21 11.55 4.26
N ASN A 321 -4.79 12.71 3.98
CA ASN A 321 -5.95 13.24 4.71
C ASN A 321 -7.15 13.35 3.76
N VAL A 322 -7.92 12.27 3.68
CA VAL A 322 -9.15 12.24 2.87
C VAL A 322 -10.33 12.48 3.82
N PRO A 323 -11.23 13.42 3.50
CA PRO A 323 -12.43 13.66 4.30
C PRO A 323 -13.30 12.40 4.42
N ASP A 324 -13.93 12.20 5.58
CA ASP A 324 -14.70 10.99 5.86
C ASP A 324 -15.91 10.81 4.94
N ASP A 325 -16.57 11.89 4.55
CA ASP A 325 -17.68 11.86 3.59
C ASP A 325 -17.25 11.38 2.20
N LEU A 326 -16.05 11.75 1.78
CA LEU A 326 -15.46 11.27 0.54
C LEU A 326 -15.07 9.80 0.62
N LEU A 327 -14.49 9.38 1.75
CA LEU A 327 -14.19 7.97 2.01
C LEU A 327 -15.44 7.11 2.02
N ASP A 328 -16.52 7.56 2.67
CA ASP A 328 -17.82 6.89 2.72
C ASP A 328 -18.38 6.68 1.31
N LYS A 329 -18.31 7.71 0.48
CA LYS A 329 -18.79 7.65 -0.91
C LYS A 329 -18.01 6.62 -1.73
N TYR A 330 -16.68 6.71 -1.74
CA TYR A 330 -15.84 5.78 -2.51
C TYR A 330 -15.94 4.35 -1.99
N ALA A 331 -15.97 4.16 -0.67
CA ALA A 331 -16.17 2.86 -0.05
C ALA A 331 -17.52 2.24 -0.42
N SER A 332 -18.59 3.05 -0.37
CA SER A 332 -19.93 2.60 -0.77
C SER A 332 -20.02 2.24 -2.25
N ASP A 333 -19.34 2.99 -3.11
CA ASP A 333 -19.26 2.67 -4.55
C ASP A 333 -18.45 1.38 -4.80
N MET A 334 -17.36 1.17 -4.06
CA MET A 334 -16.57 -0.06 -4.11
C MET A 334 -17.41 -1.30 -3.77
N LEU A 335 -18.31 -1.19 -2.79
CA LEU A 335 -19.19 -2.28 -2.35
C LEU A 335 -20.33 -2.61 -3.33
N LYS A 336 -20.49 -1.86 -4.42
CA LYS A 336 -21.43 -2.18 -5.51
C LYS A 336 -20.85 -3.20 -6.50
N ASP A 337 -19.54 -3.35 -6.56
CA ASP A 337 -18.86 -4.31 -7.42
C ASP A 337 -18.79 -5.69 -6.76
N LYS A 338 -19.50 -6.67 -7.31
CA LYS A 338 -19.58 -8.03 -6.77
C LYS A 338 -18.21 -8.74 -6.62
N LYS A 339 -17.24 -8.41 -7.49
CA LYS A 339 -15.89 -8.99 -7.41
C LYS A 339 -15.11 -8.40 -6.23
N ILE A 340 -15.26 -7.11 -6.01
CA ILE A 340 -14.61 -6.40 -4.91
C ILE A 340 -15.24 -6.79 -3.58
N VAL A 341 -16.56 -6.90 -3.52
CA VAL A 341 -17.30 -7.31 -2.29
C VAL A 341 -16.77 -8.63 -1.72
N SER A 342 -16.51 -9.62 -2.56
CA SER A 342 -15.96 -10.91 -2.10
C SER A 342 -14.60 -10.73 -1.42
N SER A 343 -13.70 -9.98 -2.04
CA SER A 343 -12.37 -9.70 -1.48
C SER A 343 -12.45 -8.88 -0.20
N ILE A 344 -13.34 -7.89 -0.12
CA ILE A 344 -13.56 -7.09 1.09
C ILE A 344 -14.12 -7.97 2.21
N ALA A 345 -15.07 -8.85 1.91
CA ALA A 345 -15.65 -9.79 2.89
C ALA A 345 -14.61 -10.76 3.45
N GLU A 346 -13.74 -11.30 2.61
CA GLU A 346 -12.64 -12.16 3.04
C GLU A 346 -11.68 -11.43 3.99
N ARG A 347 -11.27 -10.21 3.63
CA ARG A 347 -10.39 -9.39 4.46
C ARG A 347 -11.05 -8.97 5.78
N ALA A 348 -12.33 -8.61 5.76
CA ALA A 348 -13.09 -8.26 6.95
C ALA A 348 -13.24 -9.48 7.89
N THR A 349 -13.49 -10.66 7.33
CA THR A 349 -13.56 -11.91 8.09
C THR A 349 -12.23 -12.25 8.73
N GLU A 350 -11.14 -12.15 7.98
CA GLU A 350 -9.77 -12.40 8.50
C GLU A 350 -9.43 -11.45 9.66
N GLU A 351 -9.70 -10.16 9.48
CA GLU A 351 -9.46 -9.17 10.54
C GLU A 351 -10.30 -9.47 11.79
N LYS A 352 -11.54 -9.87 11.62
CA LYS A 352 -12.44 -10.21 12.72
C LYS A 352 -12.05 -11.49 13.45
N ILE A 353 -11.53 -12.48 12.73
CA ILE A 353 -10.95 -13.71 13.31
C ILE A 353 -9.75 -13.35 14.18
N ILE A 354 -8.81 -12.56 13.67
CA ILE A 354 -7.63 -12.12 14.42
C ILE A 354 -8.02 -11.30 15.65
N ALA A 355 -8.98 -10.40 15.53
CA ALA A 355 -9.52 -9.64 16.67
C ALA A 355 -10.17 -10.54 17.72
N THR A 356 -10.88 -11.59 17.30
CA THR A 356 -11.47 -12.59 18.19
C THR A 356 -10.39 -13.35 18.95
N ILE A 357 -9.35 -13.81 18.26
CA ILE A 357 -8.20 -14.48 18.90
C ILE A 357 -7.59 -13.51 19.93
N LYS A 358 -7.30 -12.29 19.54
CA LYS A 358 -6.67 -11.26 20.38
C LYS A 358 -7.46 -10.99 21.67
N SER A 359 -8.79 -11.02 21.60
CA SER A 359 -9.67 -10.77 22.75
C SER A 359 -9.81 -11.95 23.72
N HIS A 360 -9.47 -13.18 23.29
CA HIS A 360 -9.64 -14.40 24.07
C HIS A 360 -8.34 -14.98 24.62
N VAL A 361 -7.20 -14.46 24.23
CA VAL A 361 -5.88 -14.89 24.69
C VAL A 361 -5.23 -13.84 25.58
N THR A 362 -4.14 -14.21 26.25
CA THR A 362 -3.30 -13.23 26.97
C THR A 362 -2.22 -12.71 26.04
N LEU A 363 -2.19 -11.39 25.85
CA LEU A 363 -1.13 -10.73 25.11
C LEU A 363 0.11 -10.57 26.00
N ASN A 364 1.22 -11.12 25.56
CA ASN A 364 2.52 -10.87 26.15
C ASN A 364 3.13 -9.64 25.47
N GLU A 365 2.84 -8.46 26.00
CA GLU A 365 3.27 -7.19 25.39
C GLU A 365 4.78 -7.01 25.53
N LYS A 366 5.41 -6.72 24.40
CA LYS A 366 6.85 -6.47 24.27
C LYS A 366 7.08 -5.18 23.51
N ASN A 367 7.90 -4.29 24.07
CA ASN A 367 8.37 -3.13 23.35
C ASN A 367 9.57 -3.53 22.49
N ILE A 368 9.62 -3.02 21.28
CA ILE A 368 10.66 -3.31 20.31
C ILE A 368 10.99 -2.04 19.52
N SER A 369 12.26 -1.85 19.18
CA SER A 369 12.67 -0.79 18.27
C SER A 369 12.21 -1.09 16.83
N VAL A 370 12.13 -0.07 15.98
CA VAL A 370 11.83 -0.25 14.55
C VAL A 370 12.90 -1.12 13.88
N GLU A 371 14.16 -0.99 14.31
CA GLU A 371 15.29 -1.74 13.73
C GLU A 371 15.24 -3.23 14.06
N ASP A 372 14.76 -3.57 15.27
CA ASP A 372 14.69 -4.95 15.74
C ASP A 372 13.38 -5.66 15.36
N PHE A 373 12.35 -4.92 14.98
CA PHE A 373 11.06 -5.45 14.53
C PHE A 373 11.14 -6.03 13.11
#